data_fae473174cb6108e1a938cd4dc5f73c4
#
_entry.id   fae473174cb6108e1a938cd4dc5f73c4
#
_cell.length_a   1.000
_cell.length_b   1.000
_cell.length_c   1.000
_cell.angle_alpha   90.00
_cell.angle_beta   90.00
_cell.angle_gamma   90.00
#
_symmetry.space_group_name_H-M   'P 1'
#
loop_
_entity.id
_entity.type
_entity.pdbx_description
1 polymer ?
#
loop_
_entity_poly.entity_id
_entity_poly.type
_entity_poly.pdbx_seq_one_letter_code
_entity_poly.pdbx_strand_id
1 'polypeptide(L)'
;VDMDALDYINFVENAQHGLRVKAVDNSGLSSEWSPVVSIYWDNVNEVPEQVSTLIMPLDEVVTTLTPTFEWSLATDIDPGDTDASLSYVGTVWSAVDTLNFNTVPGDTTQVLLTDLTENEVYQWSVQTLDDGGLYGIVSDTGSFWVNSVNESPESFILLEPLSDTLDTSYPAFRWQASTDPDINAVLSYTLRYSQSESFSTYSEVEGLSDTTHTLADSLADDLAYYWRVQVSDEFGLSRWSDDTFSFYVNAVNSPPSIPELSDIASVLDTSHTIWWSTSTDEDLGGSVSYVLQVSSNASFTDTLSSYSTSLTSVDMDALDYINFVENAQHG
;
A
#
# COMPACT_ATOMS: atom_id res chain seq x y z
N VAL A 1 -71.60 28.84 4.60
CA VAL A 1 -71.12 29.23 5.95
C VAL A 1 -69.72 29.77 5.74
N ASP A 2 -69.51 31.01 6.19
CA ASP A 2 -68.18 31.57 6.29
C ASP A 2 -67.47 30.82 7.39
N MET A 3 -66.35 30.17 7.07
CA MET A 3 -65.59 29.37 8.04
C MET A 3 -64.97 30.23 9.13
N ASP A 4 -64.75 31.53 8.86
CA ASP A 4 -64.27 32.50 9.85
C ASP A 4 -65.32 32.73 11.00
N ALA A 5 -66.61 32.44 10.70
CA ALA A 5 -67.65 32.49 11.71
C ALA A 5 -67.70 31.30 12.69
N LEU A 6 -66.84 30.29 12.46
CA LEU A 6 -66.72 29.08 13.30
C LEU A 6 -65.57 29.17 14.32
N ASP A 7 -65.02 30.37 14.55
CA ASP A 7 -63.90 30.63 15.49
C ASP A 7 -64.10 30.08 16.92
N TYR A 8 -65.26 29.62 17.24
CA TYR A 8 -65.59 29.00 18.55
C TYR A 8 -65.63 27.46 18.49
N ILE A 9 -65.43 26.86 17.32
CA ILE A 9 -65.38 25.42 17.16
C ILE A 9 -63.90 25.02 17.13
N ASN A 10 -63.41 24.40 18.18
CA ASN A 10 -62.06 23.84 18.23
C ASN A 10 -62.03 22.56 17.35
N PHE A 11 -61.74 22.76 16.09
CA PHE A 11 -61.37 21.59 15.25
C PHE A 11 -59.99 21.08 15.67
N VAL A 12 -59.87 19.79 15.70
CA VAL A 12 -58.59 19.15 15.93
C VAL A 12 -57.87 19.08 14.57
N GLU A 13 -56.63 19.60 14.55
CA GLU A 13 -55.77 19.61 13.37
C GLU A 13 -55.52 18.17 12.93
N ASN A 14 -55.39 17.95 11.62
CA ASN A 14 -55.14 16.66 10.99
C ASN A 14 -56.14 15.58 11.41
N ALA A 15 -57.43 15.95 11.56
CA ALA A 15 -58.46 15.03 12.02
C ALA A 15 -59.75 15.10 11.19
N GLN A 16 -60.44 13.97 11.13
CA GLN A 16 -61.73 13.87 10.50
C GLN A 16 -62.85 14.34 11.45
N HIS A 17 -63.69 15.25 10.99
CA HIS A 17 -64.82 15.80 11.74
C HIS A 17 -66.13 15.51 11.03
N GLY A 18 -67.17 15.23 11.80
CA GLY A 18 -68.53 15.05 11.30
C GLY A 18 -69.37 16.28 11.48
N LEU A 19 -69.96 16.79 10.39
CA LEU A 19 -70.86 17.96 10.41
C LEU A 19 -72.26 17.50 10.13
N ARG A 20 -73.27 18.06 10.90
CA ARG A 20 -74.66 17.90 10.64
C ARG A 20 -75.41 19.16 11.03
N VAL A 21 -76.55 19.40 10.45
CA VAL A 21 -77.35 20.58 10.71
C VAL A 21 -78.81 20.20 10.93
N LYS A 22 -79.53 20.95 11.75
CA LYS A 22 -80.98 20.88 11.89
C LYS A 22 -81.56 22.27 11.79
N ALA A 23 -82.78 22.38 11.36
CA ALA A 23 -83.52 23.62 11.36
C ALA A 23 -84.27 23.77 12.70
N VAL A 24 -84.37 25.03 13.19
CA VAL A 24 -85.18 25.40 14.38
C VAL A 24 -86.10 26.53 13.99
N ASP A 25 -87.39 26.42 14.23
CA ASP A 25 -88.37 27.47 13.98
C ASP A 25 -88.35 28.54 15.09
N ASN A 26 -89.13 29.60 14.89
CA ASN A 26 -89.26 30.72 15.83
C ASN A 26 -89.95 30.37 17.17
N SER A 27 -90.53 29.16 17.23
CA SER A 27 -91.15 28.59 18.42
C SER A 27 -90.28 27.64 19.21
N GLY A 28 -89.06 27.34 18.68
CA GLY A 28 -88.10 26.44 19.31
C GLY A 28 -88.24 24.98 18.87
N LEU A 29 -89.18 24.65 17.96
CA LEU A 29 -89.30 23.27 17.47
C LEU A 29 -88.20 22.99 16.38
N SER A 30 -87.62 21.80 16.48
CA SER A 30 -86.51 21.42 15.61
C SER A 30 -86.88 20.32 14.62
N SER A 31 -86.32 20.39 13.41
CA SER A 31 -86.33 19.24 12.49
C SER A 31 -85.44 18.09 12.97
N GLU A 32 -85.51 16.95 12.31
CA GLU A 32 -84.51 15.94 12.42
C GLU A 32 -83.15 16.43 11.91
N TRP A 33 -82.08 15.82 12.35
CA TRP A 33 -80.76 16.15 11.90
C TRP A 33 -80.54 15.74 10.45
N SER A 34 -79.80 16.50 9.70
CA SER A 34 -79.31 16.07 8.39
C SER A 34 -78.44 14.84 8.51
N PRO A 35 -78.21 14.12 7.41
CA PRO A 35 -77.12 13.17 7.36
C PRO A 35 -75.79 13.82 7.74
N VAL A 36 -74.90 13.04 8.35
CA VAL A 36 -73.56 13.51 8.67
C VAL A 36 -72.73 13.64 7.40
N VAL A 37 -72.06 14.75 7.26
CA VAL A 37 -70.99 14.96 6.24
C VAL A 37 -69.65 14.95 6.97
N SER A 38 -68.74 14.11 6.54
CA SER A 38 -67.35 14.08 7.06
C SER A 38 -66.52 15.10 6.33
N ILE A 39 -65.78 15.88 7.08
CA ILE A 39 -64.73 16.75 6.58
C ILE A 39 -63.41 16.37 7.26
N TYR A 40 -62.32 16.62 6.60
CA TYR A 40 -61.01 16.62 7.24
C TYR A 40 -60.62 18.07 7.50
N TRP A 41 -60.10 18.33 8.69
CA TRP A 41 -59.65 19.68 9.06
C TRP A 41 -58.12 19.66 9.06
N ASP A 42 -57.56 20.57 8.27
CA ASP A 42 -56.16 20.77 8.07
C ASP A 42 -55.95 22.25 7.72
N ASN A 43 -55.24 22.99 8.53
CA ASN A 43 -55.04 24.44 8.40
C ASN A 43 -53.58 24.86 8.63
N VAL A 44 -52.75 23.94 9.02
CA VAL A 44 -51.31 24.13 9.33
C VAL A 44 -50.52 23.16 8.44
N ASN A 45 -49.54 23.69 7.74
CA ASN A 45 -48.57 22.86 7.04
C ASN A 45 -47.52 22.36 8.05
N GLU A 46 -47.48 21.08 8.29
CA GLU A 46 -46.50 20.41 9.13
C GLU A 46 -45.25 20.02 8.34
N VAL A 47 -44.19 19.66 9.06
CA VAL A 47 -42.95 19.22 8.42
C VAL A 47 -43.03 17.72 8.04
N PRO A 48 -42.53 17.34 6.88
CA PRO A 48 -42.53 15.94 6.47
C PRO A 48 -41.62 15.09 7.36
N GLU A 49 -41.94 13.81 7.43
CA GLU A 49 -41.18 12.84 8.18
C GLU A 49 -39.75 12.67 7.62
N GLN A 50 -38.84 12.23 8.48
CA GLN A 50 -37.48 11.91 8.10
C GLN A 50 -37.44 10.71 7.16
N VAL A 51 -36.54 10.73 6.17
CA VAL A 51 -36.21 9.53 5.40
C VAL A 51 -35.63 8.47 6.36
N SER A 52 -36.32 7.35 6.45
CA SER A 52 -36.02 6.32 7.45
C SER A 52 -34.86 5.40 7.06
N THR A 53 -34.58 5.27 5.77
CA THR A 53 -33.57 4.33 5.26
C THR A 53 -32.87 4.88 4.02
N LEU A 54 -31.53 4.95 4.07
CA LEU A 54 -30.69 5.08 2.89
C LEU A 54 -30.45 3.68 2.31
N ILE A 55 -30.52 3.53 0.98
CA ILE A 55 -30.46 2.22 0.31
C ILE A 55 -29.12 2.06 -0.40
N MET A 56 -28.73 3.03 -1.26
CA MET A 56 -27.47 2.99 -1.98
C MET A 56 -26.98 4.37 -2.38
N PRO A 57 -25.65 4.59 -2.50
CA PRO A 57 -24.59 3.66 -2.11
C PRO A 57 -24.40 3.66 -0.59
N LEU A 58 -24.15 2.49 0.01
CA LEU A 58 -24.02 2.36 1.47
C LEU A 58 -22.95 1.33 1.81
N ASP A 59 -21.88 1.80 2.48
CA ASP A 59 -20.73 0.98 2.93
C ASP A 59 -20.12 0.08 1.83
N GLU A 60 -20.14 0.57 0.58
CA GLU A 60 -19.66 -0.15 -0.59
C GLU A 60 -18.63 0.66 -1.39
N VAL A 61 -17.94 -0.01 -2.31
CA VAL A 61 -17.09 0.62 -3.31
C VAL A 61 -17.90 0.80 -4.59
N VAL A 62 -18.04 2.05 -5.05
CA VAL A 62 -18.67 2.36 -6.33
C VAL A 62 -17.61 2.50 -7.42
N THR A 63 -17.88 1.88 -8.57
CA THR A 63 -16.98 1.86 -9.73
C THR A 63 -17.37 2.88 -10.82
N THR A 64 -18.01 3.96 -10.41
CA THR A 64 -18.39 5.08 -11.28
C THR A 64 -18.23 6.41 -10.54
N LEU A 65 -17.84 7.44 -11.25
CA LEU A 65 -17.75 8.80 -10.70
C LEU A 65 -19.12 9.47 -10.53
N THR A 66 -20.18 8.90 -11.10
CA THR A 66 -21.55 9.41 -11.04
C THR A 66 -22.50 8.36 -10.49
N PRO A 67 -22.42 8.00 -9.18
CA PRO A 67 -23.26 6.98 -8.61
C PRO A 67 -24.73 7.38 -8.58
N THR A 68 -25.60 6.38 -8.50
CA THR A 68 -27.02 6.55 -8.23
C THR A 68 -27.25 6.48 -6.73
N PHE A 69 -28.00 7.43 -6.21
CA PHE A 69 -28.47 7.45 -4.83
C PHE A 69 -29.91 6.97 -4.78
N GLU A 70 -30.23 6.18 -3.77
CA GLU A 70 -31.57 5.63 -3.54
C GLU A 70 -31.88 5.62 -2.04
N TRP A 71 -33.11 5.96 -1.68
CA TRP A 71 -33.58 6.01 -0.30
C TRP A 71 -35.06 5.61 -0.21
N SER A 72 -35.56 5.38 1.01
CA SER A 72 -36.98 5.06 1.25
C SER A 72 -37.85 6.30 1.07
N LEU A 73 -39.08 6.08 0.61
CA LEU A 73 -40.12 7.13 0.67
C LEU A 73 -40.26 7.66 2.12
N ALA A 74 -40.48 8.95 2.23
CA ALA A 74 -40.94 9.58 3.44
C ALA A 74 -42.47 9.85 3.33
N THR A 75 -43.12 10.16 4.44
CA THR A 75 -44.52 10.50 4.52
C THR A 75 -44.71 11.90 5.11
N ASP A 76 -45.86 12.48 4.87
CA ASP A 76 -46.30 13.67 5.52
C ASP A 76 -47.69 13.43 6.15
N ILE A 77 -47.99 14.13 7.24
CA ILE A 77 -49.28 14.02 7.91
C ILE A 77 -50.36 14.83 7.19
N ASP A 78 -49.96 15.84 6.42
CA ASP A 78 -50.88 16.72 5.70
C ASP A 78 -51.59 15.97 4.56
N PRO A 79 -52.91 16.00 4.48
CA PRO A 79 -53.68 15.24 3.51
C PRO A 79 -53.42 15.63 2.04
N GLY A 80 -52.89 16.80 1.81
CA GLY A 80 -52.48 17.32 0.51
C GLY A 80 -51.15 16.76 0.05
N ASP A 81 -50.30 16.42 1.03
CA ASP A 81 -48.94 15.96 0.78
C ASP A 81 -48.87 14.42 0.72
N THR A 82 -48.98 13.95 -0.49
CA THR A 82 -48.82 12.52 -0.79
C THR A 82 -47.33 12.21 -1.05
N ASP A 83 -46.99 10.93 -0.99
CA ASP A 83 -45.63 10.46 -1.34
C ASP A 83 -45.19 10.99 -2.72
N ALA A 84 -46.13 11.31 -3.61
CA ALA A 84 -45.86 11.85 -4.96
C ALA A 84 -45.64 13.40 -4.97
N SER A 85 -45.96 14.12 -3.90
CA SER A 85 -45.76 15.58 -3.78
C SER A 85 -44.43 15.91 -3.09
N LEU A 86 -43.89 15.00 -2.28
CA LEU A 86 -42.63 15.19 -1.57
C LEU A 86 -41.45 15.17 -2.53
N SER A 87 -40.56 16.13 -2.38
CA SER A 87 -39.25 16.19 -3.04
C SER A 87 -38.14 15.97 -2.01
N TYR A 88 -36.90 15.79 -2.51
CA TYR A 88 -35.77 15.52 -1.64
C TYR A 88 -34.57 16.39 -2.01
N VAL A 89 -33.87 16.84 -0.98
CA VAL A 89 -32.60 17.58 -1.10
C VAL A 89 -31.50 16.70 -0.53
N GLY A 90 -30.55 16.29 -1.37
CA GLY A 90 -29.41 15.48 -0.96
C GLY A 90 -28.14 16.29 -0.91
N THR A 91 -27.28 15.93 0.02
CA THR A 91 -25.91 16.44 0.14
C THR A 91 -24.95 15.26 0.13
N VAL A 92 -23.90 15.36 -0.71
CA VAL A 92 -22.80 14.40 -0.81
C VAL A 92 -21.52 15.15 -0.53
N TRP A 93 -20.67 14.65 0.37
CA TRP A 93 -19.44 15.36 0.75
C TRP A 93 -18.30 14.39 1.08
N SER A 94 -17.07 14.88 0.83
CA SER A 94 -15.81 14.24 1.24
C SER A 94 -14.91 15.26 1.93
N ALA A 95 -13.64 14.93 2.12
CA ALA A 95 -12.64 15.88 2.60
C ALA A 95 -12.35 17.03 1.61
N VAL A 96 -12.60 16.80 0.32
CA VAL A 96 -12.24 17.73 -0.77
C VAL A 96 -13.45 18.35 -1.48
N ASP A 97 -14.61 17.69 -1.47
CA ASP A 97 -15.80 18.07 -2.24
C ASP A 97 -17.06 18.15 -1.37
N THR A 98 -18.01 19.01 -1.81
CA THR A 98 -19.39 19.01 -1.33
C THR A 98 -20.32 19.31 -2.51
N LEU A 99 -21.22 18.40 -2.79
CA LEU A 99 -22.20 18.49 -3.87
C LEU A 99 -23.61 18.37 -3.30
N ASN A 100 -24.55 19.07 -3.93
CA ASN A 100 -25.96 18.99 -3.57
C ASN A 100 -26.78 18.60 -4.80
N PHE A 101 -27.89 17.90 -4.57
CA PHE A 101 -28.86 17.57 -5.59
C PHE A 101 -30.28 17.77 -5.07
N ASN A 102 -31.23 17.96 -5.98
CA ASN A 102 -32.65 18.02 -5.69
C ASN A 102 -33.36 17.03 -6.63
N THR A 103 -34.40 16.38 -6.11
CA THR A 103 -35.26 15.54 -6.95
C THR A 103 -36.49 16.31 -7.42
N VAL A 104 -37.15 15.78 -8.44
CA VAL A 104 -38.55 16.14 -8.71
C VAL A 104 -39.46 15.42 -7.70
N PRO A 105 -40.68 15.96 -7.43
CA PRO A 105 -41.60 15.33 -6.50
C PRO A 105 -41.88 13.86 -6.84
N GLY A 106 -41.88 13.01 -5.80
CA GLY A 106 -42.13 11.57 -5.89
C GLY A 106 -40.89 10.70 -6.21
N ASP A 107 -39.78 11.29 -6.62
CA ASP A 107 -38.57 10.52 -6.94
C ASP A 107 -37.73 10.26 -5.68
N THR A 108 -37.44 9.00 -5.43
CA THR A 108 -36.55 8.53 -4.35
C THR A 108 -35.21 8.03 -4.87
N THR A 109 -34.88 8.38 -6.10
CA THR A 109 -33.60 8.06 -6.72
C THR A 109 -33.01 9.27 -7.41
N GLN A 110 -31.68 9.40 -7.40
CA GLN A 110 -30.96 10.46 -8.09
C GLN A 110 -29.62 9.94 -8.62
N VAL A 111 -29.40 10.12 -9.92
CA VAL A 111 -28.08 9.95 -10.52
C VAL A 111 -27.32 11.26 -10.37
N LEU A 112 -26.12 11.22 -9.82
CA LEU A 112 -25.28 12.41 -9.76
C LEU A 112 -24.87 12.84 -11.19
N LEU A 113 -24.93 14.13 -11.47
CA LEU A 113 -24.59 14.68 -12.79
C LEU A 113 -23.17 15.26 -12.85
N THR A 114 -22.50 15.34 -11.72
CA THR A 114 -21.13 15.84 -11.58
C THR A 114 -20.26 14.70 -11.11
N ASP A 115 -19.11 14.52 -11.76
CA ASP A 115 -18.14 13.50 -11.38
C ASP A 115 -17.63 13.75 -9.95
N LEU A 116 -17.58 12.68 -9.16
CA LEU A 116 -16.90 12.62 -7.88
C LEU A 116 -15.39 12.44 -8.09
N THR A 117 -14.61 12.76 -7.08
CA THR A 117 -13.16 12.55 -7.10
C THR A 117 -12.85 11.08 -6.85
N GLU A 118 -11.93 10.52 -7.65
CA GLU A 118 -11.42 9.16 -7.55
C GLU A 118 -10.70 8.93 -6.21
N ASN A 119 -10.75 7.72 -5.71
CA ASN A 119 -10.05 7.25 -4.49
C ASN A 119 -10.43 8.02 -3.21
N GLU A 120 -11.65 8.57 -3.18
CA GLU A 120 -12.16 9.32 -2.03
C GLU A 120 -13.28 8.58 -1.31
N VAL A 121 -13.37 8.83 -0.01
CA VAL A 121 -14.49 8.41 0.83
C VAL A 121 -15.53 9.51 0.86
N TYR A 122 -16.73 9.20 0.43
CA TYR A 122 -17.86 10.11 0.47
C TYR A 122 -18.86 9.73 1.56
N GLN A 123 -19.48 10.77 2.11
CA GLN A 123 -20.65 10.65 2.96
C GLN A 123 -21.81 11.32 2.25
N TRP A 124 -23.04 10.92 2.61
CA TRP A 124 -24.24 11.53 2.04
C TRP A 124 -25.43 11.43 2.97
N SER A 125 -26.37 12.36 2.80
CA SER A 125 -27.65 12.39 3.48
C SER A 125 -28.72 13.03 2.59
N VAL A 126 -29.97 12.77 2.89
CA VAL A 126 -31.11 13.40 2.25
C VAL A 126 -32.05 14.01 3.26
N GLN A 127 -32.78 15.02 2.83
CA GLN A 127 -33.78 15.72 3.61
C GLN A 127 -35.04 15.86 2.75
N THR A 128 -36.20 15.56 3.31
CA THR A 128 -37.49 15.72 2.66
C THR A 128 -37.85 17.19 2.56
N LEU A 129 -38.58 17.56 1.50
CA LEU A 129 -39.14 18.89 1.29
C LEU A 129 -40.58 18.73 0.78
N ASP A 130 -41.52 19.31 1.47
CA ASP A 130 -42.94 19.36 1.07
C ASP A 130 -43.21 20.43 0.00
N ASP A 131 -44.44 20.50 -0.51
CA ASP A 131 -44.87 21.49 -1.48
C ASP A 131 -45.12 22.87 -0.89
N GLY A 132 -45.32 22.95 0.43
CA GLY A 132 -45.40 24.19 1.22
C GLY A 132 -44.04 24.84 1.50
N GLY A 133 -42.93 24.12 1.25
CA GLY A 133 -41.56 24.60 1.42
C GLY A 133 -40.95 24.33 2.80
N LEU A 134 -41.54 23.43 3.60
CA LEU A 134 -40.94 22.98 4.85
C LEU A 134 -40.03 21.79 4.66
N TYR A 135 -38.94 21.76 5.41
CA TYR A 135 -37.97 20.71 5.41
C TYR A 135 -38.15 19.76 6.59
N GLY A 136 -38.19 18.49 6.33
CA GLY A 136 -38.12 17.42 7.36
C GLY A 136 -36.78 17.38 8.07
N ILE A 137 -36.61 16.38 8.91
CA ILE A 137 -35.32 16.11 9.56
C ILE A 137 -34.39 15.45 8.56
N VAL A 138 -33.10 15.82 8.56
CA VAL A 138 -32.07 15.17 7.73
C VAL A 138 -31.96 13.70 8.10
N SER A 139 -31.83 12.81 7.11
CA SER A 139 -31.62 11.37 7.32
C SER A 139 -30.37 11.07 8.15
N ASP A 140 -30.19 9.83 8.57
CA ASP A 140 -28.89 9.33 8.95
C ASP A 140 -27.88 9.51 7.82
N THR A 141 -26.57 9.40 8.12
CA THR A 141 -25.49 9.56 7.15
C THR A 141 -25.08 8.19 6.60
N GLY A 142 -25.09 8.03 5.28
CA GLY A 142 -24.47 6.91 4.58
C GLY A 142 -23.03 7.22 4.20
N SER A 143 -22.23 6.21 3.97
CA SER A 143 -20.84 6.31 3.45
C SER A 143 -20.58 5.35 2.32
N PHE A 144 -19.65 5.69 1.43
CA PHE A 144 -19.19 4.84 0.32
C PHE A 144 -17.82 5.31 -0.16
N TRP A 145 -17.15 4.45 -0.94
CA TRP A 145 -15.86 4.74 -1.55
C TRP A 145 -16.02 4.83 -3.07
N VAL A 146 -15.32 5.78 -3.68
CA VAL A 146 -15.22 5.89 -5.14
C VAL A 146 -13.89 5.29 -5.56
N ASN A 147 -13.95 4.25 -6.42
CA ASN A 147 -12.79 3.61 -7.03
C ASN A 147 -13.22 3.05 -8.39
N SER A 148 -13.08 3.83 -9.45
CA SER A 148 -13.57 3.51 -10.79
C SER A 148 -12.47 3.02 -11.74
N VAL A 149 -11.22 3.28 -11.41
CA VAL A 149 -10.04 2.94 -12.21
C VAL A 149 -9.04 2.25 -11.30
N ASN A 150 -8.44 1.14 -11.75
CA ASN A 150 -7.30 0.53 -11.07
C ASN A 150 -6.03 1.31 -11.40
N GLU A 151 -5.38 1.85 -10.40
CA GLU A 151 -4.08 2.49 -10.49
C GLU A 151 -2.95 1.49 -10.17
N SER A 152 -1.73 1.88 -10.47
CA SER A 152 -0.56 1.07 -10.11
C SER A 152 -0.05 1.44 -8.73
N PRO A 153 0.57 0.50 -8.00
CA PRO A 153 1.21 0.77 -6.73
C PRO A 153 2.20 1.93 -6.79
N GLU A 154 2.33 2.64 -5.68
CA GLU A 154 3.22 3.78 -5.51
C GLU A 154 4.70 3.35 -5.45
N SER A 155 5.59 4.34 -5.66
CA SER A 155 7.03 4.11 -5.58
C SER A 155 7.50 3.79 -4.17
N PHE A 156 8.56 3.01 -4.07
CA PHE A 156 9.16 2.59 -2.80
C PHE A 156 10.67 2.35 -2.96
N ILE A 157 11.39 2.38 -1.85
CA ILE A 157 12.84 2.25 -1.83
C ILE A 157 13.29 0.91 -1.25
N LEU A 158 14.46 0.46 -1.68
CA LEU A 158 15.18 -0.66 -1.09
C LEU A 158 15.91 -0.19 0.18
N LEU A 159 16.11 -1.09 1.15
CA LEU A 159 16.73 -0.76 2.43
C LEU A 159 18.00 -1.55 2.71
N GLU A 160 18.00 -2.86 2.56
CA GLU A 160 19.15 -3.74 2.84
C GLU A 160 19.13 -4.95 1.90
N PRO A 161 20.32 -5.41 1.45
CA PRO A 161 21.67 -4.86 1.63
C PRO A 161 21.95 -3.70 0.70
N LEU A 162 22.72 -2.68 1.18
CA LEU A 162 23.11 -1.47 0.46
C LEU A 162 24.61 -1.45 0.21
N SER A 163 25.08 -1.87 -0.97
CA SER A 163 26.49 -1.79 -1.36
C SER A 163 27.47 -2.37 -0.32
N ASP A 164 26.99 -3.35 0.45
CA ASP A 164 27.71 -3.95 1.57
C ASP A 164 28.52 -5.17 1.11
N THR A 165 29.52 -5.55 1.88
CA THR A 165 30.13 -6.89 1.81
C THR A 165 29.50 -7.74 2.90
N LEU A 166 28.89 -8.85 2.50
CA LEU A 166 28.18 -9.76 3.41
C LEU A 166 29.08 -10.94 3.76
N ASP A 167 29.13 -11.26 5.04
CA ASP A 167 29.80 -12.43 5.61
C ASP A 167 28.90 -13.69 5.64
N THR A 168 27.86 -13.69 4.83
CA THR A 168 26.90 -14.78 4.70
C THR A 168 26.50 -15.00 3.24
N SER A 169 26.35 -16.28 2.87
CA SER A 169 25.80 -16.68 1.56
C SER A 169 24.26 -16.65 1.52
N TYR A 170 23.59 -16.34 2.62
CA TYR A 170 22.13 -16.30 2.77
C TYR A 170 21.67 -14.86 3.09
N PRO A 171 21.71 -13.93 2.12
CA PRO A 171 21.37 -12.54 2.36
C PRO A 171 19.91 -12.36 2.77
N ALA A 172 19.69 -11.43 3.70
CA ALA A 172 18.37 -10.94 4.06
C ALA A 172 18.12 -9.60 3.33
N PHE A 173 17.01 -9.54 2.61
CA PHE A 173 16.58 -8.35 1.87
C PHE A 173 15.50 -7.62 2.63
N ARG A 174 15.53 -6.30 2.56
CA ARG A 174 14.50 -5.43 3.14
C ARG A 174 14.20 -4.27 2.21
N TRP A 175 12.93 -3.89 2.14
CA TRP A 175 12.45 -2.74 1.38
C TRP A 175 11.31 -2.04 2.11
N GLN A 176 10.98 -0.85 1.67
CA GLN A 176 9.85 -0.10 2.19
C GLN A 176 8.55 -0.70 1.64
N ALA A 177 7.49 -0.73 2.45
CA ALA A 177 6.17 -1.04 1.95
C ALA A 177 5.73 0.01 0.93
N SER A 178 5.22 -0.45 -0.21
CA SER A 178 4.48 0.39 -1.13
C SER A 178 3.05 0.60 -0.62
N THR A 179 2.40 1.63 -1.11
CA THR A 179 0.98 1.88 -0.96
C THR A 179 0.32 1.87 -2.34
N ASP A 180 -0.99 1.81 -2.36
CA ASP A 180 -1.77 1.90 -3.58
C ASP A 180 -2.86 2.95 -3.38
N PRO A 181 -3.19 3.78 -4.40
CA PRO A 181 -4.31 4.69 -4.33
C PRO A 181 -5.66 3.97 -4.17
N ASP A 182 -5.77 2.75 -4.71
CA ASP A 182 -7.01 1.98 -4.66
C ASP A 182 -7.35 1.53 -3.25
N ILE A 183 -8.59 1.70 -2.86
CA ILE A 183 -9.07 1.28 -1.55
C ILE A 183 -8.98 -0.24 -1.39
N ASN A 184 -8.39 -0.69 -0.29
CA ASN A 184 -8.21 -2.11 0.05
C ASN A 184 -7.36 -2.90 -0.95
N ALA A 185 -6.53 -2.25 -1.78
CA ALA A 185 -5.62 -2.94 -2.69
C ALA A 185 -4.75 -3.97 -1.96
N VAL A 186 -4.62 -5.14 -2.56
CA VAL A 186 -3.78 -6.23 -2.05
C VAL A 186 -2.48 -6.28 -2.82
N LEU A 187 -1.39 -5.88 -2.15
CA LEU A 187 -0.07 -5.80 -2.76
C LEU A 187 0.74 -7.08 -2.52
N SER A 188 1.48 -7.49 -3.55
CA SER A 188 2.46 -8.57 -3.49
C SER A 188 3.79 -8.12 -4.09
N TYR A 189 4.90 -8.72 -3.62
CA TYR A 189 6.24 -8.35 -4.06
C TYR A 189 6.94 -9.52 -4.76
N THR A 190 7.77 -9.18 -5.74
CA THR A 190 8.70 -10.08 -6.40
C THR A 190 10.11 -9.56 -6.23
N LEU A 191 10.94 -10.28 -5.46
CA LEU A 191 12.37 -10.02 -5.33
C LEU A 191 13.10 -10.62 -6.52
N ARG A 192 13.92 -9.83 -7.22
CA ARG A 192 14.79 -10.27 -8.30
C ARG A 192 16.24 -9.96 -8.00
N TYR A 193 17.14 -10.94 -8.19
CA TYR A 193 18.57 -10.76 -7.98
C TYR A 193 19.39 -11.40 -9.10
N SER A 194 20.60 -10.88 -9.36
CA SER A 194 21.42 -11.24 -10.51
C SER A 194 22.89 -10.89 -10.27
N GLN A 195 23.80 -11.62 -10.92
CA GLN A 195 25.21 -11.23 -11.05
C GLN A 195 25.44 -10.18 -12.15
N SER A 196 24.42 -9.93 -12.98
CA SER A 196 24.45 -8.92 -14.04
C SER A 196 23.62 -7.71 -13.65
N GLU A 197 24.22 -6.53 -13.69
CA GLU A 197 23.52 -5.24 -13.45
C GLU A 197 22.35 -5.04 -14.43
N SER A 198 22.45 -5.57 -15.64
CA SER A 198 21.38 -5.49 -16.64
C SER A 198 20.27 -6.51 -16.44
N PHE A 199 20.39 -7.42 -15.46
CA PHE A 199 19.46 -8.54 -15.25
C PHE A 199 19.22 -9.40 -16.51
N SER A 200 20.26 -9.56 -17.34
CA SER A 200 20.19 -10.42 -18.54
C SER A 200 19.92 -11.90 -18.20
N THR A 201 20.36 -12.32 -17.03
CA THR A 201 20.00 -13.58 -16.35
C THR A 201 19.73 -13.22 -14.89
N TYR A 202 18.71 -13.80 -14.30
CA TYR A 202 18.33 -13.50 -12.90
C TYR A 202 17.65 -14.70 -12.24
N SER A 203 17.57 -14.64 -10.93
CA SER A 203 16.68 -15.46 -10.12
C SER A 203 15.64 -14.55 -9.47
N GLU A 204 14.47 -15.10 -9.16
CA GLU A 204 13.41 -14.35 -8.52
C GLU A 204 12.65 -15.17 -7.48
N VAL A 205 12.03 -14.47 -6.53
CA VAL A 205 11.14 -15.00 -5.52
C VAL A 205 9.86 -14.19 -5.60
N GLU A 206 8.76 -14.84 -5.96
CA GLU A 206 7.47 -14.23 -6.22
C GLU A 206 6.49 -14.42 -5.05
N GLY A 207 5.43 -13.61 -5.04
CA GLY A 207 4.29 -13.75 -4.11
C GLY A 207 4.62 -13.43 -2.66
N LEU A 208 5.58 -12.56 -2.42
CA LEU A 208 5.93 -12.10 -1.08
C LEU A 208 4.88 -11.09 -0.60
N SER A 209 4.33 -11.30 0.58
CA SER A 209 3.41 -10.36 1.25
C SER A 209 4.11 -9.45 2.25
N ASP A 210 5.31 -9.84 2.70
CA ASP A 210 6.13 -9.08 3.63
C ASP A 210 7.15 -8.22 2.89
N THR A 211 7.70 -7.24 3.57
CA THR A 211 8.75 -6.34 3.07
C THR A 211 10.16 -6.81 3.43
N THR A 212 10.29 -8.08 3.80
CA THR A 212 11.57 -8.72 4.12
C THR A 212 11.58 -10.14 3.56
N HIS A 213 12.76 -10.58 3.08
CA HIS A 213 12.95 -11.96 2.66
C HIS A 213 14.41 -12.38 2.85
N THR A 214 14.63 -13.59 3.42
CA THR A 214 15.96 -14.20 3.48
C THR A 214 16.00 -15.36 2.51
N LEU A 215 17.03 -15.42 1.65
CA LEU A 215 17.16 -16.53 0.71
C LEU A 215 17.34 -17.86 1.45
N ALA A 216 16.65 -18.87 0.96
CA ALA A 216 16.78 -20.24 1.44
C ALA A 216 17.98 -20.96 0.81
N ASP A 217 18.33 -20.59 -0.42
CA ASP A 217 19.46 -21.13 -1.15
C ASP A 217 20.67 -20.20 -1.02
N SER A 218 21.89 -20.80 -0.90
CA SER A 218 23.12 -20.05 -0.80
C SER A 218 23.50 -19.42 -2.12
N LEU A 219 23.95 -18.18 -2.07
CA LEU A 219 24.64 -17.53 -3.18
C LEU A 219 26.08 -18.01 -3.28
N ALA A 220 26.66 -17.91 -4.46
CA ALA A 220 28.08 -18.18 -4.65
C ALA A 220 28.93 -17.09 -3.98
N ASP A 221 30.05 -17.55 -3.41
CA ASP A 221 30.99 -16.69 -2.70
C ASP A 221 31.84 -15.87 -3.68
N ASP A 222 32.49 -14.85 -3.19
CA ASP A 222 33.40 -13.94 -3.91
C ASP A 222 32.80 -13.30 -5.17
N LEU A 223 31.47 -13.06 -5.15
CA LEU A 223 30.75 -12.47 -6.27
C LEU A 223 29.90 -11.26 -5.86
N ALA A 224 29.78 -10.33 -6.80
CA ALA A 224 28.85 -9.22 -6.70
C ALA A 224 27.47 -9.62 -7.20
N TYR A 225 26.44 -9.15 -6.51
CA TYR A 225 25.05 -9.33 -6.89
C TYR A 225 24.34 -7.99 -6.92
N TYR A 226 23.39 -7.87 -7.85
CA TYR A 226 22.46 -6.75 -8.01
C TYR A 226 21.07 -7.23 -7.67
N TRP A 227 20.27 -6.38 -7.05
CA TRP A 227 18.90 -6.75 -6.70
C TRP A 227 17.94 -5.59 -6.80
N ARG A 228 16.68 -5.91 -7.01
CA ARG A 228 15.54 -4.99 -7.05
C ARG A 228 14.28 -5.73 -6.69
N VAL A 229 13.21 -4.99 -6.38
CA VAL A 229 11.92 -5.55 -6.02
C VAL A 229 10.84 -4.92 -6.91
N GLN A 230 9.89 -5.73 -7.35
CA GLN A 230 8.68 -5.29 -8.01
C GLN A 230 7.52 -5.46 -7.06
N VAL A 231 6.65 -4.46 -6.96
CA VAL A 231 5.34 -4.56 -6.31
C VAL A 231 4.27 -4.70 -7.38
N SER A 232 3.24 -5.50 -7.12
CA SER A 232 2.08 -5.69 -7.99
C SER A 232 0.82 -5.69 -7.16
N ASP A 233 -0.25 -5.09 -7.70
CA ASP A 233 -1.61 -5.21 -7.18
C ASP A 233 -2.26 -6.55 -7.59
N GLU A 234 -3.48 -6.80 -7.13
CA GLU A 234 -4.26 -8.00 -7.45
C GLU A 234 -4.79 -8.03 -8.89
N PHE A 235 -4.78 -6.90 -9.60
CA PHE A 235 -5.22 -6.78 -10.99
C PHE A 235 -4.07 -6.82 -11.99
N GLY A 236 -2.82 -6.85 -11.50
CA GLY A 236 -1.61 -7.07 -12.30
C GLY A 236 -0.89 -5.80 -12.76
N LEU A 237 -1.31 -4.60 -12.31
CA LEU A 237 -0.48 -3.42 -12.46
C LEU A 237 0.70 -3.51 -11.51
N SER A 238 1.85 -3.03 -11.94
CA SER A 238 3.08 -3.23 -11.17
C SER A 238 4.08 -2.11 -11.35
N ARG A 239 4.97 -1.98 -10.36
CA ARG A 239 6.06 -1.01 -10.35
C ARG A 239 7.31 -1.61 -9.76
N TRP A 240 8.47 -1.30 -10.34
CA TRP A 240 9.77 -1.61 -9.76
C TRP A 240 10.13 -0.60 -8.67
N SER A 241 11.00 -1.04 -7.75
CA SER A 241 11.67 -0.13 -6.81
C SER A 241 12.38 1.00 -7.55
N ASP A 242 12.51 2.16 -6.90
CA ASP A 242 13.12 3.35 -7.50
C ASP A 242 14.59 3.10 -7.91
N ASP A 243 15.29 2.29 -7.13
CA ASP A 243 16.70 1.97 -7.33
C ASP A 243 16.94 0.47 -7.51
N THR A 244 18.13 0.15 -8.02
CA THR A 244 18.75 -1.16 -8.00
C THR A 244 19.98 -1.08 -7.10
N PHE A 245 20.08 -1.98 -6.13
CA PHE A 245 21.24 -2.04 -5.25
C PHE A 245 22.13 -3.23 -5.57
N SER A 246 23.36 -3.16 -5.08
CA SER A 246 24.35 -4.24 -5.21
C SER A 246 24.97 -4.57 -3.86
N PHE A 247 25.46 -5.78 -3.72
CA PHE A 247 26.24 -6.24 -2.58
C PHE A 247 27.28 -7.27 -3.06
N TYR A 248 28.27 -7.53 -2.23
CA TYR A 248 29.28 -8.54 -2.47
C TYR A 248 29.18 -9.63 -1.42
N VAL A 249 29.19 -10.89 -1.83
CA VAL A 249 29.25 -12.03 -0.91
C VAL A 249 30.70 -12.37 -0.66
N ASN A 250 31.12 -12.45 0.62
CA ASN A 250 32.45 -12.85 1.07
C ASN A 250 32.28 -13.60 2.40
N ALA A 251 31.69 -14.78 2.31
CA ALA A 251 31.22 -15.56 3.46
C ALA A 251 32.26 -16.59 3.95
N VAL A 252 33.16 -17.00 3.06
CA VAL A 252 34.17 -18.02 3.36
C VAL A 252 35.52 -17.50 2.94
N ASN A 253 36.48 -17.51 3.87
CA ASN A 253 37.85 -17.12 3.56
C ASN A 253 38.49 -18.17 2.62
N SER A 254 38.84 -17.74 1.42
CA SER A 254 39.51 -18.51 0.37
C SER A 254 41.04 -18.41 0.49
N PRO A 255 41.78 -19.43 0.24
CA PRO A 255 43.24 -19.35 0.24
C PRO A 255 43.75 -18.55 -0.97
N PRO A 256 44.81 -17.75 -0.82
CA PRO A 256 45.43 -17.08 -1.95
C PRO A 256 45.99 -18.04 -2.97
N SER A 257 46.15 -17.60 -4.23
CA SER A 257 46.75 -18.40 -5.31
C SER A 257 48.16 -18.78 -4.96
N ILE A 258 48.61 -19.98 -5.44
CA ILE A 258 49.94 -20.49 -5.19
C ILE A 258 50.99 -19.64 -5.95
N PRO A 259 52.01 -19.05 -5.25
CA PRO A 259 53.07 -18.32 -5.91
C PRO A 259 54.02 -19.32 -6.63
N GLU A 260 54.55 -18.94 -7.75
CA GLU A 260 55.58 -19.66 -8.48
C GLU A 260 56.97 -19.05 -8.26
N LEU A 261 57.92 -19.82 -7.83
CA LEU A 261 59.32 -19.40 -7.77
C LEU A 261 59.86 -19.18 -9.19
N SER A 262 60.53 -18.06 -9.38
CA SER A 262 61.26 -17.82 -10.63
C SER A 262 62.43 -18.76 -10.78
N ASP A 263 62.91 -19.00 -12.04
CA ASP A 263 64.11 -19.79 -12.29
C ASP A 263 65.30 -19.23 -11.47
N ILE A 264 65.81 -20.10 -10.62
CA ILE A 264 66.92 -19.76 -9.71
C ILE A 264 68.16 -20.46 -10.23
N ALA A 265 69.29 -19.74 -10.20
CA ALA A 265 70.58 -20.35 -10.53
C ALA A 265 70.86 -21.55 -9.65
N SER A 266 71.42 -22.60 -10.21
CA SER A 266 71.70 -23.85 -9.45
C SER A 266 72.73 -23.69 -8.34
N VAL A 267 73.43 -22.56 -8.32
CA VAL A 267 74.36 -22.16 -7.28
C VAL A 267 74.05 -20.72 -6.90
N LEU A 268 73.70 -20.47 -5.64
CA LEU A 268 73.42 -19.16 -5.10
C LEU A 268 74.55 -18.69 -4.19
N ASP A 269 74.76 -17.41 -4.16
CA ASP A 269 75.60 -16.73 -3.15
C ASP A 269 74.83 -15.55 -2.55
N THR A 270 75.47 -14.83 -1.62
CA THR A 270 74.83 -13.69 -0.90
C THR A 270 74.43 -12.54 -1.79
N SER A 271 74.85 -12.50 -3.05
CA SER A 271 74.46 -11.45 -4.00
C SER A 271 73.19 -11.74 -4.79
N HIS A 272 72.59 -12.89 -4.59
CA HIS A 272 71.38 -13.30 -5.32
C HIS A 272 70.13 -12.84 -4.64
N THR A 273 69.12 -12.46 -5.45
CA THR A 273 67.73 -12.20 -5.02
C THR A 273 66.85 -13.34 -5.47
N ILE A 274 66.05 -13.92 -4.59
CA ILE A 274 65.04 -14.93 -4.88
C ILE A 274 63.72 -14.21 -5.15
N TRP A 275 63.07 -14.54 -6.25
CA TRP A 275 61.80 -13.96 -6.69
C TRP A 275 60.74 -15.01 -6.84
N TRP A 276 59.48 -14.61 -6.63
CA TRP A 276 58.29 -15.40 -6.91
C TRP A 276 57.17 -14.53 -7.51
N SER A 277 56.20 -15.17 -8.15
CA SER A 277 55.02 -14.50 -8.71
C SER A 277 54.14 -13.93 -7.62
N THR A 278 53.44 -12.83 -7.93
CA THR A 278 52.41 -12.31 -7.04
C THR A 278 51.25 -13.29 -6.91
N SER A 279 50.83 -13.59 -5.72
CA SER A 279 49.60 -14.30 -5.44
C SER A 279 48.42 -13.32 -5.41
N THR A 280 47.26 -13.78 -5.83
CA THR A 280 45.97 -13.06 -5.70
C THR A 280 45.11 -13.79 -4.68
N ASP A 281 44.37 -13.02 -3.92
CA ASP A 281 43.33 -13.48 -3.01
C ASP A 281 41.99 -13.11 -3.61
N GLU A 282 41.01 -13.99 -3.61
CA GLU A 282 39.65 -13.74 -4.15
C GLU A 282 38.82 -12.97 -3.13
N ASP A 283 39.18 -13.05 -1.83
CA ASP A 283 38.47 -12.33 -0.78
C ASP A 283 38.65 -10.80 -0.92
N LEU A 284 37.55 -10.09 -0.83
CA LEU A 284 37.57 -8.63 -0.95
C LEU A 284 38.36 -7.98 0.18
N GLY A 285 39.45 -7.29 -0.18
CA GLY A 285 40.35 -6.62 0.77
C GLY A 285 41.38 -7.55 1.41
N GLY A 286 41.49 -8.78 0.95
CA GLY A 286 42.52 -9.72 1.35
C GLY A 286 43.92 -9.16 1.13
N SER A 287 44.82 -9.38 2.10
CA SER A 287 46.25 -9.04 1.99
C SER A 287 47.07 -10.30 2.01
N VAL A 288 47.95 -10.48 0.99
CA VAL A 288 48.81 -11.65 0.87
C VAL A 288 50.16 -11.38 1.51
N SER A 289 50.63 -12.32 2.31
CA SER A 289 52.01 -12.41 2.79
C SER A 289 52.59 -13.74 2.40
N TYR A 290 53.90 -13.81 2.25
CA TYR A 290 54.62 -14.97 1.79
C TYR A 290 55.51 -15.53 2.90
N VAL A 291 55.63 -16.84 2.90
CA VAL A 291 56.59 -17.56 3.76
C VAL A 291 57.56 -18.34 2.85
N LEU A 292 58.82 -17.92 2.83
CA LEU A 292 59.88 -18.65 2.17
C LEU A 292 60.49 -19.65 3.18
N GLN A 293 60.56 -20.92 2.77
CA GLN A 293 61.23 -21.94 3.54
C GLN A 293 62.42 -22.50 2.81
N VAL A 294 63.45 -22.86 3.56
CA VAL A 294 64.64 -23.52 3.07
C VAL A 294 64.80 -24.85 3.80
N SER A 295 65.08 -25.91 3.06
CA SER A 295 65.32 -27.25 3.58
C SER A 295 66.68 -27.75 3.15
N SER A 296 67.30 -28.66 3.93
CA SER A 296 68.52 -29.34 3.54
C SER A 296 68.34 -30.41 2.43
N ASN A 297 67.09 -30.73 2.12
CA ASN A 297 66.78 -31.74 1.11
C ASN A 297 65.52 -31.41 0.31
N ALA A 298 65.46 -31.88 -0.94
CA ALA A 298 64.35 -31.61 -1.90
C ALA A 298 62.99 -32.22 -1.46
N SER A 299 62.96 -33.07 -0.46
CA SER A 299 61.72 -33.69 0.06
C SER A 299 61.12 -32.91 1.23
N PHE A 300 61.74 -31.79 1.64
CA PHE A 300 61.32 -30.94 2.75
C PHE A 300 60.99 -31.76 4.05
N THR A 301 61.85 -32.77 4.35
CA THR A 301 61.68 -33.56 5.58
C THR A 301 62.21 -32.85 6.82
N ASP A 302 62.95 -31.76 6.61
CA ASP A 302 63.38 -30.78 7.62
C ASP A 302 63.15 -29.35 7.10
N THR A 303 63.07 -28.39 8.00
CA THR A 303 63.04 -26.95 7.67
C THR A 303 64.22 -26.31 8.39
N LEU A 304 65.20 -25.84 7.64
CA LEU A 304 66.38 -25.17 8.19
C LEU A 304 66.04 -23.75 8.61
N SER A 305 65.15 -23.09 7.82
CA SER A 305 64.79 -21.72 8.11
C SER A 305 63.45 -21.36 7.44
N SER A 306 62.79 -20.34 7.99
CA SER A 306 61.52 -19.78 7.49
C SER A 306 61.57 -18.27 7.58
N TYR A 307 61.25 -17.59 6.48
CA TYR A 307 61.24 -16.12 6.39
C TYR A 307 59.89 -15.64 5.90
N SER A 308 59.28 -14.67 6.59
CA SER A 308 57.99 -14.11 6.25
C SER A 308 58.13 -12.69 5.71
N THR A 309 57.42 -12.37 4.62
CA THR A 309 57.47 -11.06 3.97
C THR A 309 56.18 -10.75 3.22
N SER A 310 55.89 -9.48 3.00
CA SER A 310 54.82 -9.03 2.08
C SER A 310 55.36 -8.74 0.65
N LEU A 311 56.69 -8.85 0.45
CA LEU A 311 57.32 -8.62 -0.83
C LEU A 311 57.34 -9.91 -1.65
N THR A 312 57.47 -9.77 -2.96
CA THR A 312 57.61 -10.91 -3.90
C THR A 312 59.07 -11.30 -4.17
N SER A 313 59.99 -10.81 -3.33
CA SER A 313 61.42 -11.12 -3.40
C SER A 313 62.05 -11.02 -2.05
N VAL A 314 63.22 -11.65 -1.95
CA VAL A 314 64.15 -11.52 -0.82
C VAL A 314 65.59 -11.59 -1.31
N ASP A 315 66.42 -10.73 -0.81
CA ASP A 315 67.88 -10.79 -1.04
C ASP A 315 68.49 -11.81 -0.10
N MET A 316 69.42 -12.62 -0.60
CA MET A 316 70.08 -13.64 0.21
C MET A 316 70.87 -13.03 1.38
N ASP A 317 71.31 -11.78 1.26
CA ASP A 317 71.95 -11.02 2.35
C ASP A 317 70.99 -10.82 3.56
N ALA A 318 69.68 -10.64 3.28
CA ALA A 318 68.65 -10.48 4.34
C ALA A 318 68.35 -11.81 5.05
N LEU A 319 68.78 -12.94 4.48
CA LEU A 319 68.63 -14.28 5.03
C LEU A 319 69.84 -14.68 5.90
N ASP A 320 70.77 -13.78 6.19
CA ASP A 320 71.97 -14.05 7.02
C ASP A 320 71.70 -14.57 8.42
N TYR A 321 70.49 -14.47 8.94
CA TYR A 321 70.03 -15.19 10.12
C TYR A 321 69.61 -16.65 9.88
N ILE A 322 69.55 -17.05 8.63
CA ILE A 322 69.38 -18.42 8.25
C ILE A 322 70.76 -19.06 8.34
N ASN A 323 70.98 -19.87 9.37
CA ASN A 323 72.20 -20.69 9.48
C ASN A 323 72.27 -21.69 8.30
N PHE A 324 72.69 -21.20 7.13
CA PHE A 324 73.18 -22.10 6.10
C PHE A 324 74.44 -22.79 6.70
N VAL A 325 74.30 -24.02 7.09
CA VAL A 325 75.48 -24.83 7.42
C VAL A 325 76.29 -24.88 6.14
N GLU A 326 77.36 -24.04 6.07
CA GLU A 326 78.39 -24.24 5.03
C GLU A 326 78.75 -25.71 5.04
N ASN A 327 78.65 -26.34 3.86
CA ASN A 327 79.13 -27.70 3.68
C ASN A 327 80.60 -27.72 4.05
N ALA A 328 80.85 -28.10 5.28
CA ALA A 328 82.19 -28.50 5.65
C ALA A 328 82.54 -29.75 4.85
N GLN A 329 83.19 -29.56 3.71
CA GLN A 329 83.90 -30.63 3.07
C GLN A 329 84.98 -31.10 4.07
N HIS A 330 84.69 -32.20 4.71
CA HIS A 330 85.71 -32.94 5.36
C HIS A 330 86.04 -34.09 4.44
N GLY A 331 87.32 -34.08 3.98
CA GLY A 331 87.97 -35.04 3.11
C GLY A 331 88.07 -36.49 3.62
#